data_fdb360cfb5b975594d3812c1bbbfc2f0
#
_entry.id   fdb360cfb5b975594d3812c1bbbfc2f0
#
_cell.length_a   1.000
_cell.length_b   1.000
_cell.length_c   1.000
_cell.angle_alpha   90.00
_cell.angle_beta   90.00
_cell.angle_gamma   90.00
#
_symmetry.space_group_name_H-M   'P 1'
#
loop_
_entity.id
_entity.type
_entity.pdbx_description
1 polymer ?
#
loop_
_entity_poly.entity_id
_entity_poly.type
_entity_poly.pdbx_seq_one_letter_code
_entity_poly.pdbx_strand_id
1 'polypeptide(L)'
;MKYDYLVVGAGLYGAVFAYEAKKRGKSVLVIDRRDHIAGNIYTKPVKGINVHVYGAHIFHTSDKKIWDYVNQFAEFNNYINSPVAVYKDELYNLPFNMNTFSKMWGIKTPAEAKAKIAEQIAELNITDPQNLEEQALSLVGTDVYEKLIKGYTGKQWGRECTELPSFIIKRLPLRFTYDNNYFNDRFQGIPMGGYTQIVKKMLEGCEVKLNVDYFDIKDDPEFEASKVIFTGQIDEYFSSCFGPLEYRSVRFETEELDEVENYQGNAVVNYTEYEVPYTRIIEHKHFEFGTQPNTIISKEFSSEWKPGVEPYYPVNNDKNNQLYQKYADKATEEKNVIFGGRLGQYKYYDMDKVIAAALEAVEKEF
;
A
#
# COMPACT_ATOMS: atom_id res chain seq x y z
N MET A 1 26.00 -18.03 -19.22
CA MET A 1 24.86 -17.28 -18.68
C MET A 1 23.81 -17.16 -19.76
N LYS A 2 22.59 -17.54 -19.42
CA LYS A 2 21.46 -17.58 -20.38
C LYS A 2 20.77 -16.21 -20.51
N TYR A 3 20.78 -15.44 -19.41
CA TYR A 3 20.15 -14.13 -19.34
C TYR A 3 21.13 -13.05 -18.84
N ASP A 4 20.91 -11.79 -19.24
CA ASP A 4 21.59 -10.66 -18.63
C ASP A 4 21.06 -10.43 -17.20
N TYR A 5 19.74 -10.54 -17.03
CA TYR A 5 19.06 -10.31 -15.75
C TYR A 5 18.03 -11.40 -15.42
N LEU A 6 18.06 -11.88 -14.17
CA LEU A 6 16.98 -12.60 -13.53
C LEU A 6 16.26 -11.64 -12.58
N VAL A 7 14.98 -11.36 -12.85
CA VAL A 7 14.13 -10.51 -12.00
C VAL A 7 13.27 -11.42 -11.14
N VAL A 8 13.48 -11.36 -9.83
CA VAL A 8 12.73 -12.11 -8.82
C VAL A 8 11.62 -11.23 -8.27
N GLY A 9 10.39 -11.54 -8.68
CA GLY A 9 9.18 -10.82 -8.39
C GLY A 9 8.63 -10.07 -9.61
N ALA A 10 7.47 -10.53 -10.13
CA ALA A 10 6.75 -9.93 -11.25
C ALA A 10 5.81 -8.78 -10.79
N GLY A 11 6.11 -8.14 -9.67
CA GLY A 11 5.44 -6.96 -9.17
C GLY A 11 5.86 -5.69 -9.91
N LEU A 12 5.36 -4.53 -9.47
CA LEU A 12 5.59 -3.25 -10.17
C LEU A 12 7.07 -2.89 -10.29
N TYR A 13 7.87 -3.09 -9.24
CA TYR A 13 9.32 -2.79 -9.29
C TYR A 13 10.03 -3.65 -10.33
N GLY A 14 9.83 -4.97 -10.26
CA GLY A 14 10.46 -5.92 -11.19
C GLY A 14 10.03 -5.69 -12.62
N ALA A 15 8.74 -5.37 -12.85
CA ALA A 15 8.22 -5.08 -14.18
C ALA A 15 8.83 -3.81 -14.80
N VAL A 16 8.99 -2.74 -14.02
CA VAL A 16 9.65 -1.51 -14.47
C VAL A 16 11.10 -1.78 -14.83
N PHE A 17 11.85 -2.47 -13.97
CA PHE A 17 13.24 -2.81 -14.26
C PHE A 17 13.36 -3.68 -15.52
N ALA A 18 12.55 -4.72 -15.63
CA ALA A 18 12.55 -5.63 -16.78
C ALA A 18 12.25 -4.89 -18.10
N TYR A 19 11.23 -4.01 -18.08
CA TYR A 19 10.88 -3.18 -19.22
C TYR A 19 12.05 -2.29 -19.69
N GLU A 20 12.65 -1.59 -18.76
CA GLU A 20 13.75 -0.66 -19.07
C GLU A 20 15.05 -1.38 -19.48
N ALA A 21 15.35 -2.54 -18.89
CA ALA A 21 16.47 -3.38 -19.30
C ALA A 21 16.28 -3.91 -20.73
N LYS A 22 15.06 -4.41 -21.03
CA LYS A 22 14.70 -4.88 -22.37
C LYS A 22 14.82 -3.77 -23.43
N LYS A 23 14.38 -2.54 -23.15
CA LYS A 23 14.55 -1.40 -24.05
C LYS A 23 16.01 -1.14 -24.41
N ARG A 24 16.94 -1.55 -23.55
CA ARG A 24 18.41 -1.47 -23.74
C ARG A 24 18.99 -2.74 -24.37
N GLY A 25 18.14 -3.60 -24.92
CA GLY A 25 18.55 -4.82 -25.63
C GLY A 25 19.04 -5.94 -24.71
N LYS A 26 18.69 -5.92 -23.43
CA LYS A 26 19.05 -6.97 -22.47
C LYS A 26 18.07 -8.12 -22.49
N SER A 27 18.62 -9.32 -22.31
CA SER A 27 17.82 -10.54 -22.11
C SER A 27 17.39 -10.64 -20.64
N VAL A 28 16.08 -10.78 -20.40
CA VAL A 28 15.49 -10.77 -19.06
C VAL A 28 14.58 -11.97 -18.87
N LEU A 29 14.83 -12.73 -17.80
CA LEU A 29 13.89 -13.69 -17.25
C LEU A 29 13.24 -13.10 -16.01
N VAL A 30 11.92 -13.14 -15.92
CA VAL A 30 11.16 -12.74 -14.73
C VAL A 30 10.54 -13.98 -14.09
N ILE A 31 10.71 -14.14 -12.79
CA ILE A 31 10.07 -15.21 -12.03
C ILE A 31 9.21 -14.64 -10.92
N ASP A 32 8.14 -15.35 -10.58
CA ASP A 32 7.34 -15.04 -9.38
C ASP A 32 6.86 -16.35 -8.73
N ARG A 33 6.85 -16.39 -7.40
CA ARG A 33 6.34 -17.53 -6.64
C ARG A 33 4.82 -17.67 -6.72
N ARG A 34 4.11 -16.59 -7.07
CA ARG A 34 2.66 -16.58 -7.29
C ARG A 34 2.31 -17.13 -8.67
N ASP A 35 1.05 -17.48 -8.84
CA ASP A 35 0.46 -17.93 -10.11
C ASP A 35 0.06 -16.78 -11.06
N HIS A 36 0.38 -15.55 -10.70
CA HIS A 36 0.05 -14.34 -11.45
C HIS A 36 1.15 -13.28 -11.37
N ILE A 37 1.19 -12.39 -12.35
CA ILE A 37 2.01 -11.17 -12.37
C ILE A 37 1.35 -10.05 -11.54
N ALA A 38 1.98 -8.90 -11.50
CA ALA A 38 1.53 -7.64 -10.88
C ALA A 38 1.66 -7.60 -9.34
N GLY A 39 2.13 -8.65 -8.69
CA GLY A 39 2.36 -8.60 -7.24
C GLY A 39 1.13 -8.10 -6.47
N ASN A 40 1.31 -7.16 -5.55
CA ASN A 40 0.19 -6.65 -4.74
C ASN A 40 -0.78 -5.73 -5.50
N ILE A 41 -0.43 -5.23 -6.69
CA ILE A 41 -1.35 -4.46 -7.53
C ILE A 41 -2.16 -5.35 -8.49
N TYR A 42 -2.15 -6.67 -8.29
CA TYR A 42 -2.91 -7.60 -9.11
C TYR A 42 -4.41 -7.29 -9.05
N THR A 43 -4.99 -7.09 -10.24
CA THR A 43 -6.43 -6.97 -10.43
C THR A 43 -6.94 -8.14 -11.26
N LYS A 44 -8.04 -8.75 -10.82
CA LYS A 44 -8.67 -9.90 -11.47
C LYS A 44 -10.06 -9.50 -11.98
N PRO A 45 -10.35 -9.65 -13.28
CA PRO A 45 -11.69 -9.39 -13.79
C PRO A 45 -12.65 -10.51 -13.34
N VAL A 46 -13.73 -10.12 -12.65
CA VAL A 46 -14.81 -11.02 -12.21
C VAL A 46 -16.13 -10.35 -12.56
N LYS A 47 -16.98 -11.01 -13.36
CA LYS A 47 -18.30 -10.50 -13.78
C LYS A 47 -18.28 -9.05 -14.31
N GLY A 48 -17.21 -8.67 -15.04
CA GLY A 48 -17.03 -7.32 -15.58
C GLY A 48 -16.55 -6.26 -14.58
N ILE A 49 -16.16 -6.66 -13.38
CA ILE A 49 -15.58 -5.79 -12.34
C ILE A 49 -14.12 -6.18 -12.13
N ASN A 50 -13.20 -5.22 -12.13
CA ASN A 50 -11.81 -5.46 -11.81
C ASN A 50 -11.61 -5.46 -10.29
N VAL A 51 -11.47 -6.66 -9.73
CA VAL A 51 -11.28 -6.87 -8.29
C VAL A 51 -9.81 -6.62 -7.92
N HIS A 52 -9.54 -5.70 -7.02
CA HIS A 52 -8.23 -5.46 -6.44
C HIS A 52 -7.96 -6.52 -5.36
N VAL A 53 -7.27 -7.62 -5.73
CA VAL A 53 -7.16 -8.83 -4.91
C VAL A 53 -6.42 -8.59 -3.60
N TYR A 54 -5.46 -7.70 -3.60
CA TYR A 54 -4.60 -7.39 -2.44
C TYR A 54 -4.89 -6.02 -1.82
N GLY A 55 -6.13 -5.57 -1.88
CA GLY A 55 -6.57 -4.32 -1.27
C GLY A 55 -6.71 -3.16 -2.25
N ALA A 56 -7.33 -2.08 -1.79
CA ALA A 56 -7.56 -0.89 -2.58
C ALA A 56 -6.23 -0.25 -3.00
N HIS A 57 -5.99 -0.18 -4.29
CA HIS A 57 -4.85 0.50 -4.88
C HIS A 57 -5.35 1.66 -5.73
N ILE A 58 -5.01 2.88 -5.36
CA ILE A 58 -5.29 4.09 -6.11
C ILE A 58 -3.95 4.71 -6.48
N PHE A 59 -3.70 4.90 -7.78
CA PHE A 59 -2.47 5.55 -8.21
C PHE A 59 -2.55 7.05 -7.95
N HIS A 60 -1.55 7.61 -7.31
CA HIS A 60 -1.42 9.04 -7.08
C HIS A 60 0.04 9.47 -7.09
N THR A 61 0.32 10.66 -7.53
CA THR A 61 1.66 11.27 -7.53
C THR A 61 1.61 12.76 -7.81
N SER A 62 2.57 13.50 -7.29
CA SER A 62 2.83 14.88 -7.70
C SER A 62 3.97 14.98 -8.73
N ASP A 63 4.68 13.88 -8.98
CA ASP A 63 5.75 13.82 -9.97
C ASP A 63 5.18 13.58 -11.38
N LYS A 64 5.28 14.62 -12.22
CA LYS A 64 4.83 14.54 -13.60
C LYS A 64 5.57 13.48 -14.43
N LYS A 65 6.84 13.21 -14.16
CA LYS A 65 7.60 12.21 -14.90
C LYS A 65 7.06 10.81 -14.64
N ILE A 66 6.74 10.52 -13.40
CA ILE A 66 6.15 9.24 -13.00
C ILE A 66 4.73 9.10 -13.55
N TRP A 67 3.94 10.18 -13.52
CA TRP A 67 2.61 10.19 -14.13
C TRP A 67 2.68 9.93 -15.64
N ASP A 68 3.53 10.63 -16.36
CA ASP A 68 3.73 10.44 -17.80
C ASP A 68 4.27 9.04 -18.11
N TYR A 69 5.13 8.49 -17.23
CA TYR A 69 5.66 7.15 -17.39
C TYR A 69 4.57 6.08 -17.31
N VAL A 70 3.74 6.10 -16.28
CA VAL A 70 2.70 5.07 -16.10
C VAL A 70 1.60 5.16 -17.15
N ASN A 71 1.30 6.36 -17.66
CA ASN A 71 0.32 6.59 -18.73
C ASN A 71 0.75 6.04 -20.10
N GLN A 72 2.01 5.59 -20.28
CA GLN A 72 2.42 4.85 -21.47
C GLN A 72 1.80 3.44 -21.52
N PHE A 73 1.38 2.90 -20.39
CA PHE A 73 0.92 1.52 -20.25
C PHE A 73 -0.60 1.39 -20.06
N ALA A 74 -1.28 2.41 -19.58
CA ALA A 74 -2.74 2.43 -19.45
C ALA A 74 -3.28 3.86 -19.50
N GLU A 75 -4.53 4.00 -19.90
CA GLU A 75 -5.30 5.21 -19.69
C GLU A 75 -5.83 5.21 -18.24
N PHE A 76 -5.69 6.33 -17.53
CA PHE A 76 -6.20 6.51 -16.18
C PHE A 76 -7.50 7.31 -16.22
N ASN A 77 -8.48 6.86 -15.44
CA ASN A 77 -9.70 7.63 -15.25
C ASN A 77 -9.49 8.80 -14.27
N ASN A 78 -10.55 9.55 -14.02
CA ASN A 78 -10.53 10.68 -13.09
C ASN A 78 -11.05 10.31 -11.69
N TYR A 79 -10.86 9.08 -11.25
CA TYR A 79 -11.26 8.66 -9.91
C TYR A 79 -10.53 9.49 -8.85
N ILE A 80 -11.30 10.06 -7.93
CA ILE A 80 -10.79 10.79 -6.76
C ILE A 80 -11.07 9.96 -5.52
N ASN A 81 -10.03 9.61 -4.79
CA ASN A 81 -10.17 8.83 -3.56
C ASN A 81 -10.80 9.69 -2.46
N SER A 82 -12.03 9.36 -2.09
CA SER A 82 -12.82 10.07 -1.07
C SER A 82 -13.43 9.04 -0.10
N PRO A 83 -12.61 8.34 0.71
CA PRO A 83 -13.11 7.34 1.63
C PRO A 83 -13.98 7.96 2.71
N VAL A 84 -14.86 7.15 3.28
CA VAL A 84 -15.67 7.51 4.45
C VAL A 84 -15.37 6.56 5.61
N ALA A 85 -15.70 6.96 6.83
CA ALA A 85 -15.54 6.17 8.04
C ALA A 85 -16.90 5.98 8.72
N VAL A 86 -17.20 4.75 9.09
CA VAL A 86 -18.32 4.39 9.94
C VAL A 86 -17.82 4.20 11.37
N TYR A 87 -18.46 4.88 12.31
CA TYR A 87 -18.30 4.69 13.74
C TYR A 87 -19.71 4.54 14.35
N LYS A 88 -20.06 3.34 14.78
CA LYS A 88 -21.41 2.99 15.23
C LYS A 88 -22.44 3.30 14.12
N ASP A 89 -23.38 4.16 14.41
CA ASP A 89 -24.42 4.64 13.50
C ASP A 89 -24.08 5.97 12.81
N GLU A 90 -22.83 6.46 12.98
CA GLU A 90 -22.36 7.74 12.42
C GLU A 90 -21.47 7.51 11.20
N LEU A 91 -21.64 8.33 10.16
CA LEU A 91 -20.80 8.34 8.96
C LEU A 91 -20.01 9.65 8.89
N TYR A 92 -18.69 9.53 8.68
CA TYR A 92 -17.75 10.65 8.60
C TYR A 92 -16.98 10.64 7.28
N ASN A 93 -16.69 11.83 6.74
CA ASN A 93 -15.78 11.97 5.60
C ASN A 93 -14.31 11.84 6.06
N LEU A 94 -13.47 11.30 5.17
CA LEU A 94 -12.02 11.31 5.29
C LEU A 94 -11.40 12.04 4.08
N PRO A 95 -10.22 12.66 4.25
CA PRO A 95 -9.45 12.85 5.48
C PRO A 95 -10.20 13.73 6.49
N PHE A 96 -9.64 13.90 7.71
CA PHE A 96 -10.24 14.76 8.73
C PHE A 96 -10.32 16.21 8.24
N ASN A 97 -11.49 16.61 7.77
CA ASN A 97 -11.74 17.90 7.10
C ASN A 97 -12.98 18.60 7.66
N MET A 98 -13.35 19.72 7.09
CA MET A 98 -14.52 20.48 7.56
C MET A 98 -15.83 19.70 7.46
N ASN A 99 -15.98 18.74 6.53
CA ASN A 99 -17.17 17.86 6.51
C ASN A 99 -17.20 16.95 7.72
N THR A 100 -16.03 16.38 8.11
CA THR A 100 -15.85 15.58 9.32
C THR A 100 -16.24 16.38 10.57
N PHE A 101 -15.65 17.58 10.71
CA PHE A 101 -15.85 18.44 11.90
C PHE A 101 -17.28 19.00 11.97
N SER A 102 -17.87 19.39 10.84
CA SER A 102 -19.25 19.84 10.77
C SER A 102 -20.23 18.73 11.19
N LYS A 103 -20.00 17.50 10.73
CA LYS A 103 -20.80 16.34 11.13
C LYS A 103 -20.66 16.03 12.62
N MET A 104 -19.42 16.09 13.13
CA MET A 104 -19.09 15.73 14.52
C MET A 104 -19.61 16.73 15.55
N TRP A 105 -19.49 18.05 15.25
CA TRP A 105 -19.73 19.11 16.21
C TRP A 105 -20.81 20.12 15.82
N GLY A 106 -21.43 20.00 14.65
CA GLY A 106 -22.44 20.94 14.16
C GLY A 106 -21.89 22.31 13.78
N ILE A 107 -20.58 22.48 13.65
CA ILE A 107 -19.88 23.73 13.33
C ILE A 107 -19.84 23.98 11.81
N LYS A 108 -19.52 25.21 11.43
CA LYS A 108 -19.54 25.63 10.01
C LYS A 108 -18.24 26.28 9.54
N THR A 109 -17.43 26.78 10.44
CA THR A 109 -16.23 27.56 10.10
C THR A 109 -14.94 26.91 10.59
N PRO A 110 -13.81 27.15 9.88
CA PRO A 110 -12.49 26.72 10.34
C PRO A 110 -12.11 27.25 11.74
N ALA A 111 -12.56 28.44 12.08
CA ALA A 111 -12.28 29.02 13.39
C ALA A 111 -12.95 28.24 14.52
N GLU A 112 -14.22 27.84 14.35
CA GLU A 112 -14.95 27.01 15.30
C GLU A 112 -14.29 25.62 15.45
N ALA A 113 -13.89 25.00 14.32
CA ALA A 113 -13.21 23.70 14.34
C ALA A 113 -11.89 23.76 15.12
N LYS A 114 -11.05 24.77 14.85
CA LYS A 114 -9.78 24.99 15.56
C LYS A 114 -9.99 25.24 17.04
N ALA A 115 -11.00 26.05 17.40
CA ALA A 115 -11.33 26.33 18.79
C ALA A 115 -11.77 25.05 19.52
N LYS A 116 -12.61 24.22 18.90
CA LYS A 116 -13.06 22.95 19.50
C LYS A 116 -11.94 21.96 19.71
N ILE A 117 -11.03 21.81 18.76
CA ILE A 117 -9.84 20.97 18.88
C ILE A 117 -8.94 21.51 20.00
N ALA A 118 -8.67 22.81 20.02
CA ALA A 118 -7.82 23.43 21.04
C ALA A 118 -8.40 23.31 22.46
N GLU A 119 -9.73 23.44 22.63
CA GLU A 119 -10.43 23.19 23.89
C GLU A 119 -10.16 21.77 24.40
N GLN A 120 -10.38 20.76 23.57
CA GLN A 120 -10.18 19.37 23.94
C GLN A 120 -8.72 19.05 24.26
N ILE A 121 -7.78 19.58 23.48
CA ILE A 121 -6.33 19.39 23.74
C ILE A 121 -5.93 20.04 25.08
N ALA A 122 -6.44 21.23 25.39
CA ALA A 122 -6.12 21.92 26.63
C ALA A 122 -6.59 21.15 27.89
N GLU A 123 -7.71 20.43 27.81
CA GLU A 123 -8.23 19.61 28.91
C GLU A 123 -7.33 18.40 29.23
N LEU A 124 -6.58 17.90 28.25
CA LEU A 124 -5.76 16.69 28.38
C LEU A 124 -4.43 16.92 29.11
N ASN A 125 -3.92 18.15 29.14
CA ASN A 125 -2.61 18.52 29.76
C ASN A 125 -1.43 17.65 29.27
N ILE A 126 -1.41 17.17 28.03
CA ILE A 126 -0.33 16.38 27.45
C ILE A 126 0.73 17.33 26.91
N THR A 127 1.94 17.32 27.50
CA THR A 127 3.05 18.16 27.06
C THR A 127 4.16 17.40 26.34
N ASP A 128 4.34 16.11 26.65
CA ASP A 128 5.34 15.23 26.04
C ASP A 128 4.73 13.85 25.78
N PRO A 129 4.14 13.62 24.62
CA PRO A 129 3.45 12.38 24.30
C PRO A 129 4.39 11.16 24.31
N GLN A 130 4.10 10.15 25.13
CA GLN A 130 4.93 8.95 25.31
C GLN A 130 4.52 7.80 24.38
N ASN A 131 3.30 7.80 23.89
CA ASN A 131 2.73 6.74 23.08
C ASN A 131 1.82 7.32 21.97
N LEU A 132 1.30 6.44 21.11
CA LEU A 132 0.46 6.84 19.98
C LEU A 132 -0.85 7.51 20.44
N GLU A 133 -1.47 7.03 21.50
CA GLU A 133 -2.71 7.63 22.05
C GLU A 133 -2.46 9.09 22.43
N GLU A 134 -1.48 9.35 23.29
CA GLU A 134 -1.14 10.69 23.73
C GLU A 134 -0.76 11.61 22.56
N GLN A 135 0.00 11.09 21.61
CA GLN A 135 0.37 11.80 20.39
C GLN A 135 -0.86 12.17 19.56
N ALA A 136 -1.78 11.23 19.32
CA ALA A 136 -3.01 11.49 18.57
C ALA A 136 -3.89 12.52 19.29
N LEU A 137 -4.14 12.31 20.58
CA LEU A 137 -4.93 13.22 21.41
C LEU A 137 -4.36 14.66 21.39
N SER A 138 -3.04 14.80 21.47
CA SER A 138 -2.37 16.12 21.40
C SER A 138 -2.48 16.81 20.03
N LEU A 139 -2.83 16.08 18.97
CA LEU A 139 -2.96 16.61 17.61
C LEU A 139 -4.41 16.92 17.24
N VAL A 140 -5.35 16.07 17.61
CA VAL A 140 -6.73 16.12 17.08
C VAL A 140 -7.83 16.25 18.15
N GLY A 141 -7.48 16.14 19.42
CA GLY A 141 -8.44 16.14 20.52
C GLY A 141 -9.15 14.78 20.71
N THR A 142 -10.00 14.71 21.73
CA THR A 142 -10.62 13.47 22.20
C THR A 142 -11.62 12.88 21.21
N ASP A 143 -12.51 13.69 20.64
CA ASP A 143 -13.61 13.19 19.82
C ASP A 143 -13.12 12.53 18.52
N VAL A 144 -12.16 13.17 17.84
CA VAL A 144 -11.58 12.61 16.61
C VAL A 144 -10.78 11.35 16.91
N TYR A 145 -10.01 11.37 18.01
CA TYR A 145 -9.25 10.20 18.45
C TYR A 145 -10.16 9.01 18.74
N GLU A 146 -11.12 9.17 19.64
CA GLU A 146 -11.99 8.07 20.09
C GLU A 146 -12.84 7.50 18.95
N LYS A 147 -13.39 8.37 18.08
CA LYS A 147 -14.29 7.92 17.01
C LYS A 147 -13.58 7.41 15.78
N LEU A 148 -12.44 7.99 15.39
CA LEU A 148 -11.89 7.76 14.05
C LEU A 148 -10.48 7.16 14.04
N ILE A 149 -9.76 7.16 15.17
CA ILE A 149 -8.36 6.72 15.22
C ILE A 149 -8.20 5.47 16.09
N LYS A 150 -8.65 5.50 17.31
CA LYS A 150 -8.39 4.50 18.34
C LYS A 150 -8.67 3.07 17.88
N GLY A 151 -9.93 2.76 17.56
CA GLY A 151 -10.32 1.40 17.19
C GLY A 151 -9.75 0.98 15.83
N TYR A 152 -9.68 1.90 14.86
CA TYR A 152 -9.07 1.62 13.56
C TYR A 152 -7.58 1.26 13.69
N THR A 153 -6.83 2.08 14.41
CA THR A 153 -5.39 1.89 14.62
C THR A 153 -5.11 0.66 15.47
N GLY A 154 -5.89 0.46 16.53
CA GLY A 154 -5.79 -0.75 17.36
C GLY A 154 -5.95 -2.04 16.55
N LYS A 155 -6.96 -2.11 15.67
CA LYS A 155 -7.13 -3.24 14.74
C LYS A 155 -5.99 -3.37 13.74
N GLN A 156 -5.56 -2.27 13.15
CA GLN A 156 -4.49 -2.27 12.16
C GLN A 156 -3.18 -2.80 12.73
N TRP A 157 -2.88 -2.47 13.98
CA TRP A 157 -1.63 -2.88 14.65
C TRP A 157 -1.79 -4.12 15.54
N GLY A 158 -3.02 -4.51 15.87
CA GLY A 158 -3.31 -5.63 16.78
C GLY A 158 -2.88 -5.36 18.23
N ARG A 159 -2.78 -4.09 18.62
CA ARG A 159 -2.34 -3.62 19.95
C ARG A 159 -3.10 -2.36 20.35
N GLU A 160 -3.19 -2.10 21.63
CA GLU A 160 -3.75 -0.85 22.14
C GLU A 160 -2.86 0.34 21.73
N CYS A 161 -3.49 1.51 21.49
CA CYS A 161 -2.77 2.71 21.09
C CYS A 161 -1.76 3.19 22.16
N THR A 162 -1.99 2.86 23.42
CA THR A 162 -1.08 3.12 24.54
C THR A 162 0.21 2.30 24.48
N GLU A 163 0.20 1.15 23.77
CA GLU A 163 1.37 0.28 23.62
C GLU A 163 2.17 0.60 22.34
N LEU A 164 1.63 1.45 21.49
CA LEU A 164 2.24 1.82 20.22
C LEU A 164 3.09 3.08 20.36
N PRO A 165 4.28 3.13 19.71
CA PRO A 165 5.14 4.31 19.75
C PRO A 165 4.48 5.56 19.14
N SER A 166 4.72 6.72 19.73
CA SER A 166 4.19 8.01 19.28
C SER A 166 4.57 8.38 17.83
N PHE A 167 5.73 7.91 17.34
CA PHE A 167 6.20 8.23 15.99
C PHE A 167 5.33 7.65 14.85
N ILE A 168 4.50 6.64 15.13
CA ILE A 168 3.56 6.06 14.13
C ILE A 168 2.60 7.14 13.64
N ILE A 169 2.19 8.04 14.52
CA ILE A 169 1.34 9.20 14.18
C ILE A 169 2.09 10.50 14.46
N LYS A 170 3.14 10.80 13.71
CA LYS A 170 3.85 12.08 13.85
C LYS A 170 3.04 13.27 13.36
N ARG A 171 2.18 13.07 12.39
CA ARG A 171 1.33 14.10 11.78
C ARG A 171 0.01 13.47 11.36
N LEU A 172 -1.08 13.98 11.87
CA LEU A 172 -2.42 13.73 11.34
C LEU A 172 -2.81 14.96 10.50
N PRO A 173 -3.04 14.79 9.20
CA PRO A 173 -3.39 15.94 8.37
C PRO A 173 -4.82 16.39 8.67
N LEU A 174 -4.94 17.45 9.48
CA LEU A 174 -6.20 18.16 9.66
C LEU A 174 -6.35 19.17 8.51
N ARG A 175 -7.47 19.13 7.83
CA ARG A 175 -7.79 20.06 6.74
C ARG A 175 -8.96 20.94 7.13
N PHE A 176 -8.72 22.23 7.17
CA PHE A 176 -9.75 23.22 7.47
C PHE A 176 -10.43 23.76 6.19
N THR A 177 -10.73 22.84 5.27
CA THR A 177 -11.43 23.03 3.99
C THR A 177 -12.49 21.93 3.82
N TYR A 178 -13.50 22.15 2.99
CA TYR A 178 -14.53 21.17 2.62
C TYR A 178 -14.08 20.30 1.43
N ASP A 179 -12.86 19.80 1.47
CA ASP A 179 -12.29 18.96 0.42
C ASP A 179 -12.17 17.51 0.90
N ASN A 180 -12.87 16.60 0.23
CA ASN A 180 -12.88 15.17 0.52
C ASN A 180 -11.82 14.39 -0.26
N ASN A 181 -11.03 15.02 -1.13
CA ASN A 181 -9.92 14.33 -1.78
C ASN A 181 -8.90 13.87 -0.75
N TYR A 182 -8.72 12.56 -0.63
CA TYR A 182 -7.84 11.98 0.40
C TYR A 182 -6.36 12.35 0.17
N PHE A 183 -5.93 12.38 -1.08
CA PHE A 183 -4.55 12.70 -1.45
C PHE A 183 -4.35 14.20 -1.66
N ASN A 184 -3.11 14.67 -1.42
CA ASN A 184 -2.67 16.03 -1.76
C ASN A 184 -1.94 16.09 -3.11
N ASP A 185 -1.82 14.94 -3.79
CA ASP A 185 -1.08 14.82 -5.02
C ASP A 185 -1.82 15.45 -6.21
N ARG A 186 -1.04 15.96 -7.15
CA ARG A 186 -1.54 16.65 -8.33
C ARG A 186 -2.30 15.71 -9.29
N PHE A 187 -1.85 14.46 -9.37
CA PHE A 187 -2.39 13.44 -10.26
C PHE A 187 -2.87 12.25 -9.44
N GLN A 188 -4.02 11.72 -9.80
CA GLN A 188 -4.53 10.48 -9.25
C GLN A 188 -5.53 9.85 -10.23
N GLY A 189 -5.77 8.55 -10.10
CA GLY A 189 -6.74 7.82 -10.90
C GLY A 189 -6.57 6.31 -10.80
N ILE A 190 -7.47 5.61 -11.46
CA ILE A 190 -7.45 4.15 -11.61
C ILE A 190 -7.21 3.83 -13.09
N PRO A 191 -6.31 2.89 -13.42
CA PRO A 191 -6.12 2.49 -14.81
C PRO A 191 -7.37 1.76 -15.32
N MET A 192 -7.91 2.21 -16.43
CA MET A 192 -9.06 1.59 -17.09
C MET A 192 -8.71 0.15 -17.50
N GLY A 193 -9.50 -0.83 -17.01
CA GLY A 193 -9.23 -2.26 -17.19
C GLY A 193 -8.28 -2.88 -16.17
N GLY A 194 -8.01 -2.19 -15.07
CA GLY A 194 -7.24 -2.67 -13.91
C GLY A 194 -5.73 -2.54 -14.04
N TYR A 195 -5.02 -2.80 -12.95
CA TYR A 195 -3.56 -2.65 -12.87
C TYR A 195 -2.76 -3.75 -13.56
N THR A 196 -3.30 -4.97 -13.60
CA THR A 196 -2.58 -6.13 -14.17
C THR A 196 -2.13 -5.90 -15.60
N GLN A 197 -2.92 -5.19 -16.40
CA GLN A 197 -2.56 -4.87 -17.79
C GLN A 197 -1.32 -3.97 -17.90
N ILE A 198 -1.07 -3.08 -16.93
CA ILE A 198 0.13 -2.24 -16.90
C ILE A 198 1.37 -3.12 -16.85
N VAL A 199 1.39 -4.03 -15.88
CA VAL A 199 2.50 -4.97 -15.69
C VAL A 199 2.62 -5.92 -16.88
N LYS A 200 1.49 -6.40 -17.43
CA LYS A 200 1.50 -7.23 -18.62
C LYS A 200 2.18 -6.54 -19.81
N LYS A 201 1.85 -5.26 -20.05
CA LYS A 201 2.50 -4.47 -21.12
C LYS A 201 4.00 -4.22 -20.85
N MET A 202 4.38 -3.96 -19.59
CA MET A 202 5.79 -3.83 -19.23
C MET A 202 6.59 -5.11 -19.50
N LEU A 203 6.01 -6.26 -19.19
CA LEU A 203 6.63 -7.56 -19.35
C LEU A 203 6.49 -8.15 -20.76
N GLU A 204 5.81 -7.48 -21.67
CA GLU A 204 5.63 -7.95 -23.04
C GLU A 204 6.97 -8.19 -23.73
N GLY A 205 7.18 -9.46 -24.20
CA GLY A 205 8.42 -9.93 -24.81
C GLY A 205 9.56 -10.22 -23.84
N CYS A 206 9.32 -10.19 -22.52
CA CYS A 206 10.16 -10.87 -21.53
C CYS A 206 9.69 -12.32 -21.36
N GLU A 207 10.62 -13.22 -21.06
CA GLU A 207 10.25 -14.55 -20.56
C GLU A 207 9.77 -14.42 -19.12
N VAL A 208 8.60 -14.99 -18.79
CA VAL A 208 8.01 -14.94 -17.44
C VAL A 208 7.66 -16.36 -17.00
N LYS A 209 8.16 -16.78 -15.86
CA LYS A 209 7.85 -18.07 -15.23
C LYS A 209 7.18 -17.82 -13.88
N LEU A 210 5.94 -18.25 -13.74
CA LEU A 210 5.13 -18.15 -12.52
C LEU A 210 5.21 -19.48 -11.74
N ASN A 211 4.80 -19.45 -10.45
CA ASN A 211 4.92 -20.59 -9.54
C ASN A 211 6.38 -21.07 -9.39
N VAL A 212 7.35 -20.15 -9.43
CA VAL A 212 8.77 -20.42 -9.29
C VAL A 212 9.29 -19.63 -8.10
N ASP A 213 9.76 -20.34 -7.07
CA ASP A 213 10.46 -19.73 -5.94
C ASP A 213 11.96 -19.62 -6.26
N TYR A 214 12.53 -18.45 -6.00
CA TYR A 214 13.94 -18.18 -6.25
C TYR A 214 14.86 -19.13 -5.49
N PHE A 215 14.52 -19.47 -4.27
CA PHE A 215 15.38 -20.31 -3.43
C PHE A 215 15.42 -21.78 -3.89
N ASP A 216 14.40 -22.23 -4.64
CA ASP A 216 14.39 -23.57 -5.23
C ASP A 216 15.25 -23.67 -6.49
N ILE A 217 15.47 -22.51 -7.18
CA ILE A 217 16.11 -22.51 -8.52
C ILE A 217 17.43 -21.74 -8.61
N LYS A 218 17.88 -21.10 -7.54
CA LYS A 218 19.06 -20.20 -7.56
C LYS A 218 20.36 -20.88 -8.04
N ASP A 219 20.47 -22.20 -7.88
CA ASP A 219 21.61 -23.02 -8.28
C ASP A 219 21.35 -23.80 -9.58
N ASP A 220 20.19 -23.62 -10.23
CA ASP A 220 19.83 -24.28 -11.49
C ASP A 220 20.37 -23.51 -12.69
N PRO A 221 21.20 -24.15 -13.55
CA PRO A 221 21.77 -23.51 -14.74
C PRO A 221 20.72 -22.98 -15.74
N GLU A 222 19.49 -23.48 -15.71
CA GLU A 222 18.41 -22.97 -16.55
C GLU A 222 18.06 -21.52 -16.24
N PHE A 223 18.23 -21.09 -14.99
CA PHE A 223 17.94 -19.76 -14.48
C PHE A 223 19.17 -18.87 -14.34
N GLU A 224 20.34 -19.31 -14.85
CA GLU A 224 21.58 -18.56 -14.73
C GLU A 224 21.51 -17.19 -15.42
N ALA A 225 21.81 -16.14 -14.69
CA ALA A 225 21.87 -14.76 -15.17
C ALA A 225 23.13 -14.03 -14.70
N SER A 226 23.53 -12.97 -15.42
CA SER A 226 24.68 -12.15 -15.04
C SER A 226 24.42 -11.37 -13.75
N LYS A 227 23.18 -10.90 -13.56
CA LYS A 227 22.72 -10.20 -12.34
C LYS A 227 21.31 -10.60 -11.97
N VAL A 228 21.01 -10.50 -10.67
CA VAL A 228 19.70 -10.75 -10.08
C VAL A 228 19.11 -9.44 -9.56
N ILE A 229 17.87 -9.18 -9.90
CA ILE A 229 17.07 -8.12 -9.30
C ILE A 229 16.13 -8.78 -8.30
N PHE A 230 16.44 -8.67 -7.01
CA PHE A 230 15.70 -9.36 -5.96
C PHE A 230 14.71 -8.41 -5.28
N THR A 231 13.41 -8.70 -5.38
CA THR A 231 12.34 -7.88 -4.79
C THR A 231 11.64 -8.57 -3.61
N GLY A 232 12.10 -9.75 -3.21
CA GLY A 232 11.63 -10.48 -2.02
C GLY A 232 12.16 -9.88 -0.71
N GLN A 233 11.87 -10.57 0.38
CA GLN A 233 12.34 -10.16 1.71
C GLN A 233 13.87 -10.27 1.80
N ILE A 234 14.52 -9.15 2.16
CA ILE A 234 15.99 -9.13 2.24
C ILE A 234 16.55 -10.05 3.33
N ASP A 235 15.85 -10.16 4.46
CA ASP A 235 16.23 -11.07 5.54
C ASP A 235 16.09 -12.54 5.14
N GLU A 236 15.08 -12.91 4.34
CA GLU A 236 14.93 -14.25 3.77
C GLU A 236 16.08 -14.58 2.82
N TYR A 237 16.49 -13.62 1.96
CA TYR A 237 17.65 -13.80 1.08
C TYR A 237 18.92 -14.21 1.84
N PHE A 238 19.16 -13.62 2.99
CA PHE A 238 20.30 -13.92 3.86
C PHE A 238 19.99 -14.96 4.94
N SER A 239 18.94 -15.78 4.76
CA SER A 239 18.53 -16.84 5.71
C SER A 239 18.38 -16.33 7.15
N SER A 240 17.89 -15.10 7.29
CA SER A 240 17.68 -14.40 8.58
C SER A 240 18.90 -14.40 9.51
N CYS A 241 20.12 -14.32 8.96
CA CYS A 241 21.39 -14.45 9.70
C CYS A 241 21.58 -13.40 10.82
N PHE A 242 20.85 -12.27 10.80
CA PHE A 242 20.83 -11.28 11.86
C PHE A 242 19.52 -11.29 12.67
N GLY A 243 18.61 -12.21 12.37
CA GLY A 243 17.25 -12.32 12.88
C GLY A 243 16.19 -11.82 11.89
N PRO A 244 14.93 -12.23 12.06
CA PRO A 244 13.85 -11.87 11.13
C PRO A 244 13.45 -10.40 11.29
N LEU A 245 13.16 -9.76 10.17
CA LEU A 245 12.50 -8.46 10.12
C LEU A 245 10.99 -8.63 10.38
N GLU A 246 10.36 -7.62 10.96
CA GLU A 246 8.94 -7.66 11.26
C GLU A 246 8.12 -7.04 10.14
N TYR A 247 7.00 -7.68 9.81
CA TYR A 247 6.04 -7.21 8.80
C TYR A 247 4.63 -7.21 9.36
N ARG A 248 3.72 -6.53 8.68
CA ARG A 248 2.27 -6.68 8.86
C ARG A 248 1.70 -7.41 7.64
N SER A 249 0.65 -8.15 7.89
CA SER A 249 -0.13 -8.85 6.86
C SER A 249 -1.56 -8.36 6.82
N VAL A 250 -2.21 -8.60 5.70
CA VAL A 250 -3.62 -8.31 5.48
C VAL A 250 -4.28 -9.52 4.85
N ARG A 251 -5.49 -9.84 5.30
CA ARG A 251 -6.33 -10.89 4.76
C ARG A 251 -7.61 -10.28 4.20
N PHE A 252 -8.08 -10.80 3.09
CA PHE A 252 -9.32 -10.35 2.43
C PHE A 252 -10.34 -11.47 2.40
N GLU A 253 -11.60 -11.12 2.65
CA GLU A 253 -12.75 -11.95 2.39
C GLU A 253 -13.58 -11.27 1.31
N THR A 254 -13.61 -11.90 0.13
CA THR A 254 -14.28 -11.34 -1.05
C THR A 254 -15.62 -12.03 -1.25
N GLU A 255 -16.68 -11.26 -1.46
CA GLU A 255 -18.05 -11.71 -1.67
C GLU A 255 -18.58 -11.15 -3.00
N GLU A 256 -19.16 -12.04 -3.82
CA GLU A 256 -19.88 -11.69 -5.04
C GLU A 256 -21.37 -11.53 -4.71
N LEU A 257 -21.93 -10.35 -4.94
CA LEU A 257 -23.31 -10.00 -4.59
C LEU A 257 -24.13 -9.80 -5.87
N ASP A 258 -24.73 -10.87 -6.36
CA ASP A 258 -25.37 -10.89 -7.69
C ASP A 258 -26.65 -10.06 -7.79
N GLU A 259 -27.37 -9.87 -6.67
CA GLU A 259 -28.64 -9.14 -6.61
C GLU A 259 -28.50 -7.73 -5.98
N VAL A 260 -27.26 -7.29 -5.75
CA VAL A 260 -26.96 -5.99 -5.16
C VAL A 260 -26.23 -5.13 -6.18
N GLU A 261 -26.89 -4.10 -6.67
CA GLU A 261 -26.30 -3.16 -7.62
C GLU A 261 -25.27 -2.25 -6.95
N ASN A 262 -25.54 -1.77 -5.74
CA ASN A 262 -24.69 -0.84 -4.99
C ASN A 262 -24.78 -1.18 -3.50
N TYR A 263 -23.66 -1.62 -2.91
CA TYR A 263 -23.63 -2.10 -1.53
C TYR A 263 -23.48 -0.97 -0.52
N GLN A 264 -22.53 -0.06 -0.74
CA GLN A 264 -22.15 0.97 0.23
C GLN A 264 -22.01 2.39 -0.36
N GLY A 265 -22.20 2.54 -1.69
CA GLY A 265 -22.20 3.84 -2.35
C GLY A 265 -20.82 4.52 -2.46
N ASN A 266 -19.75 3.82 -2.12
CA ASN A 266 -18.37 4.32 -2.20
C ASN A 266 -17.39 3.15 -2.38
N ALA A 267 -16.26 3.40 -3.03
CA ALA A 267 -15.26 2.38 -3.23
C ALA A 267 -14.63 1.90 -1.90
N VAL A 268 -14.43 2.79 -0.94
CA VAL A 268 -13.78 2.45 0.34
C VAL A 268 -14.55 3.03 1.51
N VAL A 269 -14.98 2.15 2.41
CA VAL A 269 -15.60 2.52 3.69
C VAL A 269 -14.77 1.90 4.82
N ASN A 270 -14.21 2.75 5.68
CA ASN A 270 -13.47 2.34 6.86
C ASN A 270 -14.42 2.13 8.04
N TYR A 271 -14.19 1.09 8.83
CA TYR A 271 -14.92 0.80 10.06
C TYR A 271 -13.99 1.07 11.23
N THR A 272 -14.28 2.11 12.01
CA THR A 272 -13.36 2.59 13.04
C THR A 272 -13.67 2.07 14.44
N GLU A 273 -14.81 1.41 14.64
CA GLU A 273 -15.12 0.70 15.88
C GLU A 273 -14.17 -0.48 16.09
N TYR A 274 -13.78 -0.70 17.35
CA TYR A 274 -12.89 -1.82 17.70
C TYR A 274 -13.60 -3.18 17.57
N GLU A 275 -14.91 -3.21 17.86
CA GLU A 275 -15.76 -4.41 17.84
C GLU A 275 -16.01 -4.95 16.43
N VAL A 276 -15.90 -4.12 15.41
CA VAL A 276 -15.98 -4.55 14.01
C VAL A 276 -14.65 -5.17 13.61
N PRO A 277 -14.60 -6.48 13.24
CA PRO A 277 -13.31 -7.19 13.11
C PRO A 277 -12.49 -6.82 11.89
N TYR A 278 -13.08 -6.20 10.87
CA TYR A 278 -12.38 -5.71 9.68
C TYR A 278 -12.10 -4.22 9.76
N THR A 279 -11.08 -3.77 9.05
CA THR A 279 -10.66 -2.35 9.02
C THR A 279 -11.45 -1.56 7.98
N ARG A 280 -11.81 -2.20 6.85
CA ARG A 280 -12.57 -1.56 5.78
C ARG A 280 -13.32 -2.57 4.92
N ILE A 281 -14.32 -2.08 4.19
CA ILE A 281 -14.92 -2.77 3.05
C ILE A 281 -14.55 -2.00 1.79
N ILE A 282 -14.16 -2.76 0.76
CA ILE A 282 -13.86 -2.26 -0.58
C ILE A 282 -14.99 -2.73 -1.49
N GLU A 283 -15.68 -1.82 -2.16
CA GLU A 283 -16.63 -2.13 -3.24
C GLU A 283 -15.99 -1.80 -4.58
N HIS A 284 -15.51 -2.83 -5.27
CA HIS A 284 -14.56 -2.69 -6.35
C HIS A 284 -15.08 -1.97 -7.60
N LYS A 285 -16.37 -2.10 -7.92
CA LYS A 285 -16.96 -1.48 -9.13
C LYS A 285 -16.82 0.04 -9.17
N HIS A 286 -16.81 0.70 -8.00
CA HIS A 286 -16.73 2.16 -7.93
C HIS A 286 -15.39 2.73 -8.39
N PHE A 287 -14.31 1.96 -8.39
CA PHE A 287 -13.01 2.42 -8.87
C PHE A 287 -13.03 2.80 -10.37
N GLU A 288 -13.80 2.08 -11.16
CA GLU A 288 -13.93 2.33 -12.61
C GLU A 288 -15.35 2.83 -12.99
N PHE A 289 -16.10 3.40 -12.03
CA PHE A 289 -17.46 3.91 -12.24
C PHE A 289 -18.41 2.87 -12.85
N GLY A 290 -18.26 1.60 -12.43
CA GLY A 290 -19.00 0.48 -12.97
C GLY A 290 -20.52 0.59 -12.75
N THR A 291 -21.28 0.15 -13.77
CA THR A 291 -22.75 0.18 -13.79
C THR A 291 -23.36 -1.23 -13.87
N GLN A 292 -22.61 -2.25 -13.51
CA GLN A 292 -23.09 -3.64 -13.49
C GLN A 292 -24.26 -3.80 -12.52
N PRO A 293 -25.24 -4.69 -12.77
CA PRO A 293 -26.37 -4.93 -11.88
C PRO A 293 -25.99 -5.68 -10.58
N ASN A 294 -24.77 -6.21 -10.54
CA ASN A 294 -24.15 -6.87 -9.40
C ASN A 294 -22.99 -6.06 -8.85
N THR A 295 -22.51 -6.41 -7.67
CA THR A 295 -21.29 -5.83 -7.11
C THR A 295 -20.41 -6.89 -6.46
N ILE A 296 -19.14 -6.51 -6.20
CA ILE A 296 -18.17 -7.35 -5.49
C ILE A 296 -17.54 -6.50 -4.39
N ILE A 297 -17.56 -7.05 -3.18
CA ILE A 297 -16.95 -6.42 -2.03
C ILE A 297 -15.82 -7.27 -1.46
N SER A 298 -14.85 -6.62 -0.83
CA SER A 298 -13.82 -7.29 -0.03
C SER A 298 -13.72 -6.66 1.34
N LYS A 299 -13.86 -7.49 2.38
CA LYS A 299 -13.59 -7.11 3.78
C LYS A 299 -12.10 -7.29 4.05
N GLU A 300 -11.44 -6.26 4.55
CA GLU A 300 -10.01 -6.25 4.87
C GLU A 300 -9.78 -6.46 6.36
N PHE A 301 -8.96 -7.48 6.69
CA PHE A 301 -8.57 -7.81 8.06
C PHE A 301 -7.08 -7.64 8.20
N SER A 302 -6.64 -6.80 9.12
CA SER A 302 -5.23 -6.70 9.50
C SER A 302 -4.81 -7.90 10.35
N SER A 303 -3.61 -8.40 10.16
CA SER A 303 -3.07 -9.53 10.91
C SER A 303 -1.57 -9.40 11.15
N GLU A 304 -1.08 -10.09 12.16
CA GLU A 304 0.36 -10.27 12.33
C GLU A 304 0.93 -11.13 11.21
N TRP A 305 2.09 -10.71 10.72
CA TRP A 305 2.84 -11.53 9.78
C TRP A 305 3.53 -12.68 10.52
N LYS A 306 3.53 -13.85 9.89
CA LYS A 306 4.27 -15.05 10.31
C LYS A 306 4.92 -15.67 9.07
N PRO A 307 6.02 -16.42 9.20
CA PRO A 307 6.57 -17.18 8.09
C PRO A 307 5.51 -18.01 7.37
N GLY A 308 5.49 -17.92 6.03
CA GLY A 308 4.47 -18.56 5.18
C GLY A 308 3.22 -17.72 4.93
N VAL A 309 3.10 -16.55 5.56
CA VAL A 309 2.04 -15.55 5.27
C VAL A 309 2.64 -14.42 4.45
N GLU A 310 1.86 -13.85 3.53
CA GLU A 310 2.33 -12.77 2.66
C GLU A 310 2.68 -11.49 3.47
N PRO A 311 3.91 -10.96 3.36
CA PRO A 311 4.29 -9.71 3.98
C PRO A 311 3.76 -8.52 3.15
N TYR A 312 2.95 -7.67 3.77
CA TYR A 312 2.41 -6.48 3.09
C TYR A 312 3.19 -5.20 3.40
N TYR A 313 3.49 -4.99 4.67
CA TYR A 313 4.09 -3.75 5.15
C TYR A 313 5.25 -4.02 6.08
N PRO A 314 6.42 -3.41 5.86
CA PRO A 314 7.50 -3.42 6.84
C PRO A 314 7.10 -2.63 8.11
N VAL A 315 7.52 -3.11 9.26
CA VAL A 315 7.35 -2.42 10.55
C VAL A 315 8.57 -1.54 10.79
N ASN A 316 8.51 -0.30 10.32
CA ASN A 316 9.63 0.65 10.37
C ASN A 316 9.77 1.33 11.74
N ASN A 317 10.06 0.55 12.78
CA ASN A 317 10.50 1.06 14.09
C ASN A 317 12.03 1.08 14.19
N ASP A 318 12.57 1.71 15.25
CA ASP A 318 14.03 1.85 15.41
C ASP A 318 14.76 0.51 15.46
N LYS A 319 14.18 -0.50 16.14
CA LYS A 319 14.74 -1.86 16.22
C LYS A 319 14.88 -2.49 14.83
N ASN A 320 13.79 -2.46 14.05
CA ASN A 320 13.78 -3.06 12.72
C ASN A 320 14.61 -2.24 11.72
N ASN A 321 14.63 -0.92 11.84
CA ASN A 321 15.47 -0.07 11.00
C ASN A 321 16.97 -0.33 11.25
N GLN A 322 17.39 -0.53 12.50
CA GLN A 322 18.75 -0.92 12.84
C GLN A 322 19.08 -2.34 12.35
N LEU A 323 18.13 -3.26 12.45
CA LEU A 323 18.29 -4.62 11.93
C LEU A 323 18.40 -4.63 10.41
N TYR A 324 17.51 -3.88 9.73
CA TYR A 324 17.58 -3.70 8.28
C TYR A 324 18.92 -3.13 7.81
N GLN A 325 19.48 -2.15 8.56
CA GLN A 325 20.79 -1.59 8.20
C GLN A 325 21.88 -2.66 8.13
N LYS A 326 21.87 -3.66 9.03
CA LYS A 326 22.84 -4.78 8.96
C LYS A 326 22.68 -5.60 7.69
N TYR A 327 21.42 -5.82 7.25
CA TYR A 327 21.15 -6.51 5.98
C TYR A 327 21.54 -5.64 4.78
N ALA A 328 21.28 -4.35 4.82
CA ALA A 328 21.67 -3.42 3.77
C ALA A 328 23.20 -3.34 3.61
N ASP A 329 23.93 -3.30 4.73
CA ASP A 329 25.41 -3.33 4.70
C ASP A 329 25.92 -4.66 4.11
N LYS A 330 25.36 -5.79 4.52
CA LYS A 330 25.69 -7.09 3.97
C LYS A 330 25.35 -7.21 2.47
N ALA A 331 24.25 -6.60 2.04
CA ALA A 331 23.83 -6.58 0.64
C ALA A 331 24.86 -5.87 -0.28
N THR A 332 25.71 -4.99 0.25
CA THR A 332 26.79 -4.36 -0.51
C THR A 332 27.88 -5.34 -0.96
N GLU A 333 27.96 -6.49 -0.31
CA GLU A 333 28.92 -7.58 -0.66
C GLU A 333 28.41 -8.37 -1.89
N GLU A 334 27.12 -8.36 -2.16
CA GLU A 334 26.46 -9.08 -3.27
C GLU A 334 26.57 -8.28 -4.58
N LYS A 335 27.73 -8.32 -5.22
CA LYS A 335 28.05 -7.50 -6.41
C LYS A 335 27.13 -7.76 -7.61
N ASN A 336 26.53 -8.93 -7.69
CA ASN A 336 25.65 -9.35 -8.78
C ASN A 336 24.17 -9.34 -8.42
N VAL A 337 23.77 -8.74 -7.28
CA VAL A 337 22.40 -8.66 -6.85
C VAL A 337 22.02 -7.21 -6.57
N ILE A 338 20.88 -6.79 -7.11
CA ILE A 338 20.26 -5.50 -6.82
C ILE A 338 19.00 -5.78 -6.00
N PHE A 339 19.00 -5.34 -4.74
CA PHE A 339 17.83 -5.44 -3.88
C PHE A 339 16.89 -4.25 -4.14
N GLY A 340 15.64 -4.55 -4.45
CA GLY A 340 14.66 -3.55 -4.83
C GLY A 340 13.26 -3.81 -4.33
N GLY A 341 12.42 -2.79 -4.48
CA GLY A 341 11.02 -2.86 -4.06
C GLY A 341 10.81 -2.78 -2.54
N ARG A 342 9.55 -2.92 -2.14
CA ARG A 342 9.12 -2.70 -0.76
C ARG A 342 9.80 -3.65 0.24
N LEU A 343 9.95 -4.92 -0.12
CA LEU A 343 10.52 -5.95 0.77
C LEU A 343 12.05 -5.97 0.71
N GLY A 344 12.64 -5.86 -0.48
CA GLY A 344 14.10 -5.85 -0.66
C GLY A 344 14.77 -4.60 -0.08
N GLN A 345 14.06 -3.48 -0.01
CA GLN A 345 14.55 -2.24 0.59
C GLN A 345 13.94 -1.94 1.96
N TYR A 346 13.10 -2.81 2.48
CA TYR A 346 12.40 -2.68 3.76
C TYR A 346 11.78 -1.29 3.96
N LYS A 347 11.07 -0.79 2.92
CA LYS A 347 10.45 0.53 2.91
C LYS A 347 8.98 0.45 2.57
N TYR A 348 8.18 1.28 3.24
CA TYR A 348 6.81 1.53 2.83
C TYR A 348 6.82 2.47 1.62
N TYR A 349 6.48 1.92 0.47
CA TYR A 349 6.39 2.66 -0.79
C TYR A 349 4.97 2.69 -1.32
N ASP A 350 4.49 3.86 -1.72
CA ASP A 350 3.37 3.99 -2.64
C ASP A 350 3.81 3.64 -4.07
N MET A 351 2.88 3.36 -4.96
CA MET A 351 3.18 2.87 -6.31
C MET A 351 4.11 3.80 -7.10
N ASP A 352 3.94 5.12 -6.96
CA ASP A 352 4.79 6.12 -7.60
C ASP A 352 6.24 6.03 -7.11
N LYS A 353 6.45 5.81 -5.83
CA LYS A 353 7.79 5.64 -5.24
C LYS A 353 8.41 4.32 -5.63
N VAL A 354 7.61 3.27 -5.81
CA VAL A 354 8.09 1.98 -6.36
C VAL A 354 8.65 2.18 -7.78
N ILE A 355 7.90 2.88 -8.65
CA ILE A 355 8.34 3.18 -10.01
C ILE A 355 9.61 4.04 -9.99
N ALA A 356 9.62 5.11 -9.19
CA ALA A 356 10.79 6.00 -9.07
C ALA A 356 12.05 5.24 -8.63
N ALA A 357 11.93 4.38 -7.60
CA ALA A 357 13.04 3.57 -7.11
C ALA A 357 13.55 2.55 -8.14
N ALA A 358 12.64 1.95 -8.94
CA ALA A 358 13.04 1.05 -10.01
C ALA A 358 13.77 1.80 -11.15
N LEU A 359 13.29 2.97 -11.55
CA LEU A 359 13.94 3.81 -12.55
C LEU A 359 15.31 4.30 -12.08
N GLU A 360 15.45 4.67 -10.81
CA GLU A 360 16.74 5.03 -10.21
C GLU A 360 17.73 3.85 -10.23
N ALA A 361 17.25 2.64 -9.94
CA ALA A 361 18.09 1.43 -10.03
C ALA A 361 18.55 1.16 -11.46
N VAL A 362 17.67 1.37 -12.44
CA VAL A 362 18.01 1.29 -13.88
C VAL A 362 19.06 2.33 -14.27
N GLU A 363 18.89 3.59 -13.85
CA GLU A 363 19.86 4.66 -14.15
C GLU A 363 21.26 4.41 -13.54
N LYS A 364 21.32 3.75 -12.39
CA LYS A 364 22.58 3.38 -11.74
C LYS A 364 23.26 2.16 -12.39
N GLU A 365 22.47 1.31 -13.01
CA GLU A 365 22.94 0.07 -13.62
C GLU A 365 23.46 0.28 -15.05
N PHE A 366 22.92 1.23 -15.79
CA PHE A 366 23.22 1.50 -17.20
C PHE A 366 23.83 2.87 -17.44
#